data_7ca7f9a7d2c0a8a9f118ed2a6a99630c
#
_entry.id   7ca7f9a7d2c0a8a9f118ed2a6a99630c
#
_cell.length_a   1.000
_cell.length_b   1.000
_cell.length_c   1.000
_cell.angle_alpha   90.00
_cell.angle_beta   90.00
_cell.angle_gamma   90.00
#
_symmetry.space_group_name_H-M   'P 1'
#
loop_
_entity.id
_entity.type
_entity.pdbx_description
1 polymer ?
#
loop_
_entity_poly.entity_id
_entity_poly.type
_entity_poly.pdbx_seq_one_letter_code
_entity_poly.pdbx_strand_id
1 'polypeptide(L)'
;MRNLKVMTFNLKYDFKAQDNNEWSQRCLRITKLIKDHLPDIIGTQEGLIHMLDDMDDLLAEYSWVGEDREGNGKDEFNAIFFLKNKFEVLEWNQFWLSKTPNIKGSKDFNSSLPRICTKLKLKDKISGLKIDIYNTHLDHESELAREEGIKIILKEVKKNYKIYKTPYIIMGDFNCYLEDNLFNIIREEETNNTCFNLCYDNIKNNILGTFHYFKGGYEGKIIDYILYSKEYEIKSLNIDDRKIDGGYPSDHYPVICKLELK
;
A
#
# COMPACT_ATOMS: atom_id res chain seq x y z
N MET A 1 12.11 14.24 -9.90
CA MET A 1 11.10 13.14 -9.88
C MET A 1 9.86 13.61 -10.63
N ARG A 2 9.94 13.64 -11.98
CA ARG A 2 8.79 14.05 -12.77
C ARG A 2 7.80 12.91 -12.94
N ASN A 3 8.31 11.70 -13.11
CA ASN A 3 7.52 10.47 -13.23
C ASN A 3 7.77 9.56 -12.03
N LEU A 4 6.71 9.00 -11.46
CA LEU A 4 6.73 8.10 -10.33
C LEU A 4 5.86 6.88 -10.64
N LYS A 5 6.43 5.68 -10.54
CA LYS A 5 5.69 4.43 -10.63
C LYS A 5 5.52 3.85 -9.24
N VAL A 6 4.28 3.70 -8.78
CA VAL A 6 3.95 3.16 -7.47
C VAL A 6 3.14 1.89 -7.60
N MET A 7 3.35 0.97 -6.67
CA MET A 7 2.63 -0.30 -6.59
C MET A 7 2.11 -0.51 -5.17
N THR A 8 0.88 -0.96 -5.02
CA THR A 8 0.41 -1.59 -3.79
C THR A 8 0.17 -3.07 -4.05
N PHE A 9 0.58 -3.92 -3.11
CA PHE A 9 0.51 -5.36 -3.29
C PHE A 9 0.39 -6.10 -1.96
N ASN A 10 -0.80 -6.62 -1.65
CA ASN A 10 -0.96 -7.57 -0.57
C ASN A 10 -0.28 -8.88 -0.95
N LEU A 11 0.73 -9.28 -0.16
CA LEU A 11 1.59 -10.43 -0.46
C LEU A 11 0.93 -11.76 -0.13
N LYS A 12 -0.15 -11.77 0.63
CA LYS A 12 -0.68 -12.90 1.38
C LYS A 12 0.37 -13.47 2.33
N TYR A 13 0.10 -13.47 3.63
CA TYR A 13 1.00 -14.01 4.62
C TYR A 13 1.39 -15.49 4.32
N ASP A 14 2.50 -15.94 4.88
CA ASP A 14 2.93 -17.31 4.72
C ASP A 14 1.98 -18.26 5.46
N PHE A 15 1.39 -19.17 4.73
CA PHE A 15 0.48 -20.18 5.24
C PHE A 15 0.82 -21.54 4.65
N LYS A 16 0.47 -22.59 5.35
CA LYS A 16 0.69 -23.96 4.88
C LYS A 16 -0.30 -24.27 3.74
N ALA A 17 0.16 -24.15 2.51
CA ALA A 17 -0.62 -24.43 1.31
C ALA A 17 -0.50 -25.90 0.90
N GLN A 18 -1.50 -26.43 0.19
CA GLN A 18 -1.46 -27.78 -0.39
C GLN A 18 -1.13 -27.78 -1.90
N ASP A 19 -1.00 -26.58 -2.51
CA ASP A 19 -0.96 -26.42 -3.98
C ASP A 19 -0.06 -25.25 -4.37
N ASN A 20 1.15 -25.42 -4.69
CA ASN A 20 2.08 -24.41 -5.26
C ASN A 20 1.91 -22.93 -4.83
N ASN A 21 1.08 -22.65 -3.79
CA ASN A 21 0.83 -21.34 -3.21
C ASN A 21 1.63 -21.14 -1.91
N GLU A 22 2.57 -22.03 -1.61
CA GLU A 22 3.53 -21.86 -0.53
C GLU A 22 4.42 -20.64 -0.77
N TRP A 23 4.85 -19.99 0.31
CA TRP A 23 5.67 -18.80 0.23
C TRP A 23 6.91 -18.96 -0.64
N SER A 24 7.62 -20.07 -0.54
CA SER A 24 8.83 -20.35 -1.32
C SER A 24 8.62 -20.24 -2.84
N GLN A 25 7.43 -20.60 -3.34
CA GLN A 25 7.06 -20.46 -4.74
C GLN A 25 6.54 -19.06 -5.06
N ARG A 26 5.73 -18.49 -4.15
CA ARG A 26 5.14 -17.16 -4.32
C ARG A 26 6.20 -16.06 -4.27
N CYS A 27 7.21 -16.17 -3.42
CA CYS A 27 8.31 -15.22 -3.33
C CYS A 27 9.01 -15.02 -4.67
N LEU A 28 9.30 -16.12 -5.39
CA LEU A 28 9.92 -16.06 -6.72
C LEU A 28 9.00 -15.38 -7.76
N ARG A 29 7.71 -15.66 -7.70
CA ARG A 29 6.71 -15.05 -8.59
C ARG A 29 6.52 -13.56 -8.29
N ILE A 30 6.42 -13.20 -7.01
CA ILE A 30 6.31 -11.81 -6.54
C ILE A 30 7.52 -11.00 -6.98
N THR A 31 8.72 -11.48 -6.71
CA THR A 31 9.95 -10.76 -7.04
C THR A 31 10.16 -10.65 -8.54
N LYS A 32 9.78 -11.67 -9.33
CA LYS A 32 9.79 -11.60 -10.80
C LYS A 32 8.81 -10.54 -11.32
N LEU A 33 7.58 -10.51 -10.79
CA LEU A 33 6.58 -9.50 -11.14
C LEU A 33 7.08 -8.09 -10.82
N ILE A 34 7.67 -7.89 -9.64
CA ILE A 34 8.25 -6.61 -9.24
C ILE A 34 9.39 -6.20 -10.20
N LYS A 35 10.26 -7.12 -10.57
CA LYS A 35 11.35 -6.87 -11.55
C LYS A 35 10.82 -6.53 -12.94
N ASP A 36 9.74 -7.17 -13.39
CA ASP A 36 9.10 -6.87 -14.68
C ASP A 36 8.54 -5.45 -14.73
N HIS A 37 7.94 -5.01 -13.63
CA HIS A 37 7.35 -3.67 -13.54
C HIS A 37 8.34 -2.58 -13.14
N LEU A 38 9.34 -2.90 -12.33
CA LEU A 38 10.30 -1.94 -11.76
C LEU A 38 9.59 -0.71 -11.17
N PRO A 39 8.68 -0.85 -10.20
CA PRO A 39 8.08 0.29 -9.54
C PRO A 39 9.12 1.05 -8.71
N ASP A 40 8.96 2.37 -8.62
CA ASP A 40 9.85 3.20 -7.82
C ASP A 40 9.62 2.99 -6.32
N ILE A 41 8.35 2.74 -5.94
CA ILE A 41 7.91 2.56 -4.56
C ILE A 41 6.83 1.46 -4.54
N ILE A 42 6.90 0.58 -3.52
CA ILE A 42 5.96 -0.52 -3.34
C ILE A 42 5.46 -0.50 -1.89
N GLY A 43 4.16 -0.43 -1.68
CA GLY A 43 3.54 -0.73 -0.39
C GLY A 43 3.10 -2.19 -0.37
N THR A 44 3.58 -2.95 0.61
CA THR A 44 3.18 -4.35 0.79
C THR A 44 2.36 -4.54 2.06
N GLN A 45 1.45 -5.51 2.06
CA GLN A 45 0.64 -5.89 3.20
C GLN A 45 0.80 -7.40 3.46
N GLU A 46 0.48 -7.84 4.67
CA GLU A 46 0.60 -9.24 5.13
C GLU A 46 2.02 -9.82 5.09
N GLY A 47 3.05 -9.02 4.94
CA GLY A 47 4.44 -9.50 4.96
C GLY A 47 4.86 -9.92 6.38
N LEU A 48 5.35 -11.15 6.56
CA LEU A 48 6.05 -11.58 7.77
C LEU A 48 7.55 -11.29 7.63
N ILE A 49 8.28 -11.17 8.73
CA ILE A 49 9.69 -10.76 8.68
C ILE A 49 10.53 -11.62 7.73
N HIS A 50 10.41 -12.96 7.79
CA HIS A 50 11.15 -13.84 6.90
C HIS A 50 10.78 -13.67 5.41
N MET A 51 9.51 -13.29 5.13
CA MET A 51 9.08 -12.98 3.76
C MET A 51 9.74 -11.70 3.23
N LEU A 52 9.85 -10.68 4.09
CA LEU A 52 10.50 -9.42 3.74
C LEU A 52 12.01 -9.59 3.58
N ASP A 53 12.64 -10.44 4.41
CA ASP A 53 14.06 -10.80 4.30
C ASP A 53 14.35 -11.53 2.97
N ASP A 54 13.53 -12.51 2.60
CA ASP A 54 13.64 -13.22 1.32
C ASP A 54 13.46 -12.24 0.12
N MET A 55 12.53 -11.28 0.24
CA MET A 55 12.34 -10.27 -0.80
C MET A 55 13.52 -9.29 -0.86
N ASP A 56 14.11 -8.88 0.26
CA ASP A 56 15.28 -7.99 0.31
C ASP A 56 16.48 -8.64 -0.39
N ASP A 57 16.72 -9.92 -0.12
CA ASP A 57 17.78 -10.72 -0.77
C ASP A 57 17.58 -10.80 -2.30
N LEU A 58 16.33 -10.96 -2.75
CA LEU A 58 16.01 -11.13 -4.17
C LEU A 58 15.84 -9.80 -4.93
N LEU A 59 15.58 -8.68 -4.23
CA LEU A 59 15.35 -7.36 -4.80
C LEU A 59 16.48 -6.39 -4.45
N ALA A 60 17.69 -6.73 -4.83
CA ALA A 60 18.91 -5.99 -4.44
C ALA A 60 18.92 -4.49 -4.79
N GLU A 61 18.05 -4.02 -5.69
CA GLU A 61 17.90 -2.61 -6.05
C GLU A 61 17.03 -1.84 -5.05
N TYR A 62 16.28 -2.54 -4.19
CA TYR A 62 15.38 -1.94 -3.22
C TYR A 62 15.98 -1.93 -1.82
N SER A 63 15.43 -1.09 -1.00
CA SER A 63 15.46 -1.14 0.47
C SER A 63 14.06 -0.96 0.98
N TRP A 64 13.80 -1.35 2.23
CA TRP A 64 12.47 -1.22 2.80
C TRP A 64 12.48 -0.67 4.23
N VAL A 65 11.32 -0.20 4.69
CA VAL A 65 11.04 0.23 6.06
C VAL A 65 9.70 -0.32 6.51
N GLY A 66 9.56 -0.52 7.81
CA GLY A 66 8.32 -0.94 8.46
C GLY A 66 8.59 -1.65 9.78
N GLU A 67 7.54 -1.78 10.58
CA GLU A 67 7.49 -2.57 11.81
C GLU A 67 6.19 -3.38 11.76
N ASP A 68 6.16 -4.53 12.44
CA ASP A 68 4.95 -5.34 12.49
C ASP A 68 3.85 -4.67 13.34
N ARG A 69 2.60 -5.11 13.14
CA ARG A 69 1.44 -4.51 13.80
C ARG A 69 1.38 -4.72 15.31
N GLU A 70 2.02 -5.78 15.83
CA GLU A 70 2.13 -6.01 17.28
C GLU A 70 3.35 -5.27 17.89
N GLY A 71 4.31 -4.84 17.06
CA GLY A 71 5.52 -4.15 17.48
C GLY A 71 6.53 -5.04 18.18
N ASN A 72 6.53 -6.33 17.91
CA ASN A 72 7.39 -7.35 18.52
C ASN A 72 8.20 -8.17 17.50
N GLY A 73 8.09 -7.88 16.21
CA GLY A 73 8.80 -8.51 15.10
C GLY A 73 8.24 -9.86 14.66
N LYS A 74 7.04 -10.24 15.10
CA LYS A 74 6.49 -11.59 14.89
C LYS A 74 5.17 -11.63 14.14
N ASP A 75 4.64 -10.48 13.77
CA ASP A 75 3.35 -10.36 13.10
C ASP A 75 3.51 -9.67 11.74
N GLU A 76 2.40 -9.34 11.08
CA GLU A 76 2.36 -8.77 9.74
C GLU A 76 2.85 -7.32 9.70
N PHE A 77 3.62 -7.01 8.67
CA PHE A 77 4.14 -5.69 8.33
C PHE A 77 3.32 -5.06 7.21
N ASN A 78 3.18 -3.74 7.27
CA ASN A 78 2.85 -2.92 6.11
C ASN A 78 4.13 -2.26 5.61
N ALA A 79 5.02 -3.03 4.97
CA ALA A 79 6.32 -2.53 4.56
C ALA A 79 6.24 -1.61 3.33
N ILE A 80 7.18 -0.66 3.24
CA ILE A 80 7.35 0.18 2.06
C ILE A 80 8.74 -0.08 1.48
N PHE A 81 8.79 -0.69 0.28
CA PHE A 81 10.00 -0.85 -0.51
C PHE A 81 10.17 0.36 -1.44
N PHE A 82 11.42 0.75 -1.67
CA PHE A 82 11.76 1.87 -2.56
C PHE A 82 13.11 1.63 -3.24
N LEU A 83 13.30 2.15 -4.46
CA LEU A 83 14.58 2.08 -5.17
C LEU A 83 15.65 2.87 -4.44
N LYS A 84 16.62 2.16 -3.83
CA LYS A 84 17.68 2.76 -2.99
C LYS A 84 18.65 3.66 -3.74
N ASN A 85 18.80 3.47 -5.06
CA ASN A 85 19.63 4.34 -5.90
C ASN A 85 18.90 5.63 -6.30
N LYS A 86 17.55 5.64 -6.30
CA LYS A 86 16.73 6.81 -6.65
C LYS A 86 16.41 7.69 -5.45
N PHE A 87 16.20 7.10 -4.27
CA PHE A 87 15.71 7.81 -3.11
C PHE A 87 16.67 7.81 -1.93
N GLU A 88 16.63 8.91 -1.18
CA GLU A 88 17.18 9.09 0.16
C GLU A 88 16.03 9.08 1.16
N VAL A 89 16.12 8.25 2.21
CA VAL A 89 15.17 8.26 3.32
C VAL A 89 15.45 9.47 4.21
N LEU A 90 14.46 10.34 4.37
CA LEU A 90 14.57 11.48 5.28
C LEU A 90 14.02 11.15 6.66
N GLU A 91 12.92 10.43 6.70
CA GLU A 91 12.21 10.07 7.93
C GLU A 91 11.28 8.90 7.63
N TRP A 92 11.12 7.99 8.58
CA TRP A 92 10.01 7.05 8.58
C TRP A 92 9.50 6.85 10.00
N ASN A 93 8.23 6.53 10.13
CA ASN A 93 7.61 6.11 11.38
C ASN A 93 6.39 5.24 11.08
N GLN A 94 5.83 4.69 12.13
CA GLN A 94 4.61 3.90 12.08
C GLN A 94 3.67 4.34 13.18
N PHE A 95 2.37 4.29 12.92
CA PHE A 95 1.35 4.59 13.92
C PHE A 95 0.20 3.60 13.81
N TRP A 96 -0.45 3.37 14.96
CA TRP A 96 -1.58 2.45 15.07
C TRP A 96 -2.90 3.16 14.79
N LEU A 97 -3.82 2.47 14.14
CA LEU A 97 -5.14 2.97 13.80
C LEU A 97 -6.11 2.79 14.99
N SER A 98 -5.80 3.48 16.07
CA SER A 98 -6.49 3.43 17.35
C SER A 98 -6.56 4.82 17.99
N LYS A 99 -7.26 4.95 19.12
CA LYS A 99 -7.28 6.18 19.93
C LYS A 99 -5.92 6.53 20.52
N THR A 100 -5.00 5.58 20.54
CA THR A 100 -3.64 5.72 21.05
C THR A 100 -2.60 5.37 19.97
N PRO A 101 -2.47 6.19 18.89
CA PRO A 101 -1.67 5.84 17.71
C PRO A 101 -0.19 5.56 17.97
N ASN A 102 0.34 6.05 19.09
CA ASN A 102 1.75 5.90 19.45
C ASN A 102 2.01 4.69 20.36
N ILE A 103 0.99 3.92 20.71
CA ILE A 103 1.12 2.71 21.53
C ILE A 103 1.14 1.49 20.62
N LYS A 104 2.26 0.77 20.61
CA LYS A 104 2.45 -0.46 19.84
C LYS A 104 1.40 -1.52 20.19
N GLY A 105 0.87 -2.20 19.18
CA GLY A 105 -0.17 -3.21 19.35
C GLY A 105 -1.55 -2.65 19.78
N SER A 106 -1.71 -1.34 19.86
CA SER A 106 -2.99 -0.76 20.28
C SER A 106 -4.10 -1.05 19.26
N LYS A 107 -5.31 -1.31 19.78
CA LYS A 107 -6.49 -1.72 19.04
C LYS A 107 -7.73 -1.04 19.56
N ASP A 108 -8.57 -0.48 18.67
CA ASP A 108 -9.82 0.20 19.00
C ASP A 108 -10.88 -0.05 17.92
N PHE A 109 -12.06 0.58 18.08
CA PHE A 109 -13.14 0.62 17.09
C PHE A 109 -13.66 -0.77 16.67
N ASN A 110 -13.62 -1.74 17.58
CA ASN A 110 -13.97 -3.14 17.31
C ASN A 110 -13.08 -3.81 16.24
N SER A 111 -11.88 -3.30 16.02
CA SER A 111 -10.93 -3.93 15.11
C SER A 111 -10.62 -5.36 15.54
N SER A 112 -10.60 -6.29 14.60
CA SER A 112 -10.26 -7.70 14.85
C SER A 112 -8.79 -7.84 15.28
N LEU A 113 -7.91 -7.04 14.68
CA LEU A 113 -6.46 -7.05 14.87
C LEU A 113 -5.93 -5.62 15.03
N PRO A 114 -4.76 -5.40 15.63
CA PRO A 114 -4.09 -4.11 15.53
C PRO A 114 -3.87 -3.75 14.06
N ARG A 115 -4.24 -2.54 13.67
CA ARG A 115 -4.01 -2.02 12.31
C ARG A 115 -3.09 -0.84 12.36
N ILE A 116 -2.23 -0.74 11.36
CA ILE A 116 -1.12 0.21 11.31
C ILE A 116 -1.08 0.96 9.98
N CYS A 117 -0.46 2.12 10.02
CA CYS A 117 -0.02 2.83 8.83
C CYS A 117 1.47 3.12 8.94
N THR A 118 2.25 2.62 7.98
CA THR A 118 3.66 2.97 7.84
C THR A 118 3.79 4.22 7.00
N LYS A 119 4.52 5.20 7.51
CA LYS A 119 4.80 6.47 6.85
C LYS A 119 6.27 6.55 6.50
N LEU A 120 6.58 6.95 5.26
CA LEU A 120 7.93 7.13 4.76
C LEU A 120 8.04 8.46 4.01
N LYS A 121 9.00 9.29 4.40
CA LYS A 121 9.38 10.50 3.68
C LYS A 121 10.63 10.25 2.87
N LEU A 122 10.52 10.37 1.56
CA LEU A 122 11.61 10.17 0.60
C LEU A 122 12.00 11.51 -0.03
N LYS A 123 13.29 11.59 -0.42
CA LYS A 123 13.81 12.64 -1.29
C LYS A 123 14.43 11.99 -2.52
N ASP A 124 13.99 12.40 -3.69
CA ASP A 124 14.61 12.02 -4.96
C ASP A 124 16.02 12.60 -5.04
N LYS A 125 17.02 11.74 -5.20
CA LYS A 125 18.44 12.12 -5.17
C LYS A 125 18.85 13.05 -6.31
N ILE A 126 18.14 13.00 -7.45
CA ILE A 126 18.46 13.80 -8.63
C ILE A 126 17.75 15.14 -8.57
N SER A 127 16.42 15.13 -8.38
CA SER A 127 15.62 16.38 -8.42
C SER A 127 15.56 17.13 -7.09
N GLY A 128 15.88 16.46 -5.99
CA GLY A 128 15.72 17.01 -4.62
C GLY A 128 14.27 17.09 -4.14
N LEU A 129 13.29 16.68 -4.98
CA LEU A 129 11.87 16.68 -4.62
C LEU A 129 11.57 15.65 -3.53
N LYS A 130 10.69 16.05 -2.62
CA LYS A 130 10.27 15.21 -1.50
C LYS A 130 8.88 14.63 -1.76
N ILE A 131 8.61 13.47 -1.18
CA ILE A 131 7.30 12.81 -1.19
C ILE A 131 7.05 12.09 0.11
N ASP A 132 5.82 12.16 0.61
CA ASP A 132 5.35 11.40 1.77
C ASP A 132 4.54 10.19 1.28
N ILE A 133 4.88 9.00 1.74
CA ILE A 133 4.22 7.73 1.41
C ILE A 133 3.57 7.18 2.68
N TYR A 134 2.34 6.71 2.55
CA TYR A 134 1.57 6.06 3.60
C TYR A 134 1.09 4.70 3.08
N ASN A 135 1.43 3.63 3.79
CA ASN A 135 0.99 2.27 3.45
C ASN A 135 0.21 1.66 4.61
N THR A 136 -0.96 1.10 4.32
CA THR A 136 -1.87 0.57 5.33
C THR A 136 -2.55 -0.72 4.88
N HIS A 137 -3.04 -1.48 5.86
CA HIS A 137 -3.96 -2.60 5.68
C HIS A 137 -5.09 -2.41 6.70
N LEU A 138 -6.26 -2.00 6.22
CA LEU A 138 -7.41 -1.70 7.08
C LEU A 138 -8.07 -2.98 7.58
N ASP A 139 -8.95 -2.85 8.57
CA ASP A 139 -9.57 -4.02 9.21
C ASP A 139 -10.55 -4.74 8.27
N HIS A 140 -10.45 -6.07 8.21
CA HIS A 140 -11.24 -6.89 7.32
C HIS A 140 -12.65 -7.21 7.85
N GLU A 141 -12.88 -7.03 9.15
CA GLU A 141 -14.18 -7.34 9.78
C GLU A 141 -14.98 -6.08 10.12
N SER A 142 -14.35 -5.11 10.80
CA SER A 142 -15.05 -3.95 11.36
C SER A 142 -15.08 -2.76 10.40
N GLU A 143 -16.26 -2.42 9.90
CA GLU A 143 -16.49 -1.18 9.11
C GLU A 143 -16.10 0.06 9.92
N LEU A 144 -16.51 0.12 11.20
CA LEU A 144 -16.13 1.22 12.09
C LEU A 144 -14.63 1.38 12.23
N ALA A 145 -13.88 0.26 12.32
CA ALA A 145 -12.41 0.30 12.39
C ALA A 145 -11.79 0.81 11.09
N ARG A 146 -12.37 0.47 9.93
CA ARG A 146 -11.92 1.01 8.63
C ARG A 146 -12.16 2.52 8.55
N GLU A 147 -13.36 2.97 8.91
CA GLU A 147 -13.74 4.39 8.87
C GLU A 147 -12.91 5.26 9.82
N GLU A 148 -12.77 4.83 11.06
CA GLU A 148 -11.96 5.57 12.04
C GLU A 148 -10.46 5.48 11.71
N GLY A 149 -10.01 4.32 11.21
CA GLY A 149 -8.65 4.13 10.75
C GLY A 149 -8.27 5.08 9.62
N ILE A 150 -9.11 5.19 8.59
CA ILE A 150 -8.84 6.13 7.49
C ILE A 150 -8.84 7.58 7.98
N LYS A 151 -9.74 7.99 8.88
CA LYS A 151 -9.74 9.34 9.46
C LYS A 151 -8.42 9.66 10.19
N ILE A 152 -7.86 8.70 10.92
CA ILE A 152 -6.56 8.85 11.59
C ILE A 152 -5.46 9.09 10.54
N ILE A 153 -5.42 8.30 9.45
CA ILE A 153 -4.46 8.46 8.37
C ILE A 153 -4.60 9.84 7.71
N LEU A 154 -5.82 10.22 7.29
CA LEU A 154 -6.07 11.49 6.63
C LEU A 154 -5.72 12.70 7.51
N LYS A 155 -5.97 12.61 8.83
CA LYS A 155 -5.56 13.63 9.80
C LYS A 155 -4.04 13.80 9.83
N GLU A 156 -3.28 12.70 9.85
CA GLU A 156 -1.81 12.77 9.84
C GLU A 156 -1.29 13.31 8.50
N VAL A 157 -1.85 12.89 7.37
CA VAL A 157 -1.52 13.43 6.04
C VAL A 157 -1.76 14.93 5.98
N LYS A 158 -2.96 15.40 6.38
CA LYS A 158 -3.31 16.83 6.38
C LYS A 158 -2.39 17.65 7.27
N LYS A 159 -2.05 17.13 8.45
CA LYS A 159 -1.10 17.78 9.37
C LYS A 159 0.26 17.98 8.70
N ASN A 160 0.82 16.93 8.09
CA ASN A 160 2.13 16.98 7.43
C ASN A 160 2.09 17.91 6.20
N TYR A 161 1.08 17.76 5.37
CA TYR A 161 0.91 18.59 4.17
C TYR A 161 0.73 20.07 4.50
N LYS A 162 0.02 20.40 5.60
CA LYS A 162 -0.13 21.80 6.07
C LYS A 162 1.22 22.44 6.37
N ILE A 163 2.15 21.68 6.97
CA ILE A 163 3.46 22.18 7.42
C ILE A 163 4.46 22.22 6.26
N TYR A 164 4.58 21.13 5.52
CA TYR A 164 5.69 20.91 4.58
C TYR A 164 5.30 21.07 3.10
N LYS A 165 4.02 21.06 2.76
CA LYS A 165 3.52 21.07 1.38
C LYS A 165 4.13 19.96 0.51
N THR A 166 4.54 18.87 1.14
CA THR A 166 5.12 17.72 0.44
C THR A 166 3.98 16.93 -0.22
N PRO A 167 4.05 16.64 -1.53
CA PRO A 167 3.13 15.71 -2.20
C PRO A 167 3.08 14.36 -1.48
N TYR A 168 1.94 13.70 -1.53
CA TYR A 168 1.76 12.45 -0.79
C TYR A 168 1.03 11.39 -1.61
N ILE A 169 1.26 10.12 -1.22
CA ILE A 169 0.56 8.94 -1.70
C ILE A 169 0.11 8.14 -0.49
N ILE A 170 -1.15 7.68 -0.51
CA ILE A 170 -1.69 6.71 0.44
C ILE A 170 -2.01 5.47 -0.37
N MET A 171 -1.56 4.29 0.07
CA MET A 171 -1.82 3.04 -0.63
C MET A 171 -2.03 1.89 0.34
N GLY A 172 -2.65 0.83 -0.14
CA GLY A 172 -2.84 -0.38 0.65
C GLY A 172 -4.07 -1.18 0.29
N ASP A 173 -4.26 -2.23 1.08
CA ASP A 173 -5.48 -3.00 1.14
C ASP A 173 -6.45 -2.33 2.12
N PHE A 174 -7.54 -1.78 1.60
CA PHE A 174 -8.51 -1.06 2.43
C PHE A 174 -9.63 -1.98 2.93
N ASN A 175 -9.69 -3.24 2.48
CA ASN A 175 -10.72 -4.20 2.86
C ASN A 175 -12.15 -3.65 2.73
N CYS A 176 -12.38 -2.77 1.78
CA CYS A 176 -13.66 -2.14 1.51
C CYS A 176 -13.87 -1.94 0.01
N TYR A 177 -15.09 -1.72 -0.39
CA TYR A 177 -15.48 -1.51 -1.78
C TYR A 177 -15.69 -0.03 -2.08
N LEU A 178 -15.68 0.35 -3.35
CA LEU A 178 -15.86 1.75 -3.78
C LEU A 178 -17.20 2.36 -3.34
N GLU A 179 -18.20 1.51 -3.11
CA GLU A 179 -19.54 1.89 -2.67
C GLU A 179 -19.64 2.10 -1.16
N ASP A 180 -18.64 1.68 -0.39
CA ASP A 180 -18.63 1.77 1.06
C ASP A 180 -18.46 3.22 1.52
N ASN A 181 -19.00 3.53 2.71
CA ASN A 181 -18.99 4.88 3.27
C ASN A 181 -17.59 5.47 3.49
N LEU A 182 -16.57 4.64 3.57
CA LEU A 182 -15.18 5.07 3.69
C LEU A 182 -14.78 6.08 2.60
N PHE A 183 -15.23 5.90 1.36
CA PHE A 183 -14.91 6.83 0.27
C PHE A 183 -15.67 8.16 0.36
N ASN A 184 -16.88 8.17 0.96
CA ASN A 184 -17.54 9.42 1.30
C ASN A 184 -16.77 10.19 2.38
N ILE A 185 -16.29 9.50 3.41
CA ILE A 185 -15.43 10.09 4.44
C ILE A 185 -14.16 10.70 3.81
N ILE A 186 -13.49 10.00 2.89
CA ILE A 186 -12.31 10.52 2.20
C ILE A 186 -12.65 11.83 1.47
N ARG A 187 -13.78 11.88 0.75
CA ARG A 187 -14.22 13.09 0.01
C ARG A 187 -14.59 14.24 0.94
N GLU A 188 -15.26 13.95 2.06
CA GLU A 188 -15.63 14.95 3.08
C GLU A 188 -14.41 15.54 3.78
N GLU A 189 -13.34 14.76 3.91
CA GLU A 189 -12.09 15.21 4.53
C GLU A 189 -11.20 16.03 3.58
N GLU A 190 -11.58 16.18 2.32
CA GLU A 190 -10.93 17.10 1.37
C GLU A 190 -11.11 18.56 1.78
N THR A 191 -10.14 19.36 1.47
CA THR A 191 -10.15 20.81 1.68
C THR A 191 -9.62 21.51 0.42
N ASN A 192 -9.75 22.83 0.35
CA ASN A 192 -9.15 23.61 -0.75
C ASN A 192 -7.63 23.36 -0.92
N ASN A 193 -6.98 22.80 0.09
CA ASN A 193 -5.53 22.58 0.09
C ASN A 193 -5.14 21.11 -0.02
N THR A 194 -6.00 20.16 0.39
CA THR A 194 -5.73 18.72 0.35
C THR A 194 -6.79 18.01 -0.47
N CYS A 195 -6.39 17.24 -1.46
CA CYS A 195 -7.25 16.47 -2.35
C CYS A 195 -6.73 15.03 -2.42
N PHE A 196 -7.61 14.08 -2.29
CA PHE A 196 -7.29 12.65 -2.27
C PHE A 196 -7.79 11.99 -3.56
N ASN A 197 -7.10 12.29 -4.70
CA ASN A 197 -7.47 11.70 -5.99
C ASN A 197 -7.30 10.18 -5.93
N LEU A 198 -8.31 9.44 -6.33
CA LEU A 198 -8.27 8.01 -6.38
C LEU A 198 -7.77 7.53 -7.75
N CYS A 199 -6.90 6.52 -7.78
CA CYS A 199 -6.34 6.01 -9.02
C CYS A 199 -7.40 5.45 -10.00
N TYR A 200 -8.60 5.15 -9.52
CA TYR A 200 -9.72 4.63 -10.31
C TYR A 200 -10.69 5.69 -10.85
N ASP A 201 -10.60 6.95 -10.43
CA ASP A 201 -11.59 8.01 -10.75
C ASP A 201 -11.80 8.27 -12.25
N ASN A 202 -10.81 7.99 -13.09
CA ASN A 202 -10.88 8.25 -14.52
C ASN A 202 -11.05 6.99 -15.40
N ILE A 203 -11.34 5.84 -14.80
CA ILE A 203 -11.48 4.60 -15.54
C ILE A 203 -12.95 4.34 -15.84
N LYS A 204 -13.31 4.34 -17.14
CA LYS A 204 -14.68 4.19 -17.62
C LYS A 204 -15.11 2.74 -17.93
N ASN A 205 -14.19 1.77 -17.88
CA ASN A 205 -14.46 0.39 -18.27
C ASN A 205 -14.47 -0.52 -17.03
N ASN A 206 -15.00 -1.75 -17.20
CA ASN A 206 -14.97 -2.77 -16.16
C ASN A 206 -13.56 -2.92 -15.60
N ILE A 207 -13.39 -2.53 -14.34
CA ILE A 207 -12.14 -2.65 -13.64
C ILE A 207 -12.08 -4.05 -13.05
N LEU A 208 -10.95 -4.70 -13.22
CA LEU A 208 -10.65 -6.00 -12.63
C LEU A 208 -10.67 -5.88 -11.09
N GLY A 209 -11.34 -6.82 -10.43
CA GLY A 209 -11.24 -6.95 -8.97
C GLY A 209 -9.80 -7.28 -8.55
N THR A 210 -9.37 -6.78 -7.41
CA THR A 210 -8.00 -6.99 -6.95
C THR A 210 -7.84 -8.24 -6.10
N PHE A 211 -8.89 -8.73 -5.45
CA PHE A 211 -8.87 -9.92 -4.61
C PHE A 211 -9.54 -11.11 -5.30
N HIS A 212 -8.85 -12.25 -5.42
CA HIS A 212 -9.29 -13.40 -6.23
C HIS A 212 -9.08 -14.79 -5.60
N TYR A 213 -8.62 -14.89 -4.34
CA TYR A 213 -8.43 -16.16 -3.62
C TYR A 213 -7.56 -17.20 -4.36
N PHE A 214 -6.53 -16.80 -5.11
CA PHE A 214 -5.74 -17.68 -6.00
C PHE A 214 -6.52 -18.33 -7.15
N LYS A 215 -7.80 -18.00 -7.32
CA LYS A 215 -8.65 -18.58 -8.40
C LYS A 215 -8.49 -17.86 -9.72
N GLY A 216 -8.09 -16.61 -9.65
CA GLY A 216 -8.09 -15.72 -10.82
C GLY A 216 -9.49 -15.26 -11.19
N GLY A 217 -9.63 -14.58 -12.33
CA GLY A 217 -10.91 -14.10 -12.85
C GLY A 217 -11.14 -12.61 -12.57
N TYR A 218 -12.27 -12.12 -13.08
CA TYR A 218 -12.61 -10.70 -13.12
C TYR A 218 -13.76 -10.34 -12.18
N GLU A 219 -14.37 -11.32 -11.52
CA GLU A 219 -15.58 -11.15 -10.71
C GLU A 219 -15.31 -10.62 -9.30
N GLY A 220 -14.03 -10.48 -8.94
CA GLY A 220 -13.63 -9.92 -7.64
C GLY A 220 -13.95 -8.43 -7.55
N LYS A 221 -14.12 -7.94 -6.32
CA LYS A 221 -14.23 -6.51 -6.06
C LYS A 221 -12.85 -5.90 -5.83
N ILE A 222 -12.72 -4.60 -6.10
CA ILE A 222 -11.53 -3.83 -5.79
C ILE A 222 -11.51 -3.59 -4.30
N ILE A 223 -10.38 -3.90 -3.64
CA ILE A 223 -10.12 -3.59 -2.22
C ILE A 223 -8.73 -3.00 -2.00
N ASP A 224 -7.89 -2.97 -3.03
CA ASP A 224 -6.56 -2.37 -3.01
C ASP A 224 -6.58 -1.03 -3.75
N TYR A 225 -6.06 0.03 -3.10
CA TYR A 225 -6.21 1.40 -3.58
C TYR A 225 -4.90 2.18 -3.52
N ILE A 226 -4.81 3.18 -4.41
CA ILE A 226 -3.78 4.23 -4.39
C ILE A 226 -4.49 5.58 -4.47
N LEU A 227 -4.32 6.39 -3.42
CA LEU A 227 -4.74 7.78 -3.37
C LEU A 227 -3.50 8.67 -3.55
N TYR A 228 -3.64 9.77 -4.25
CA TYR A 228 -2.52 10.68 -4.51
C TYR A 228 -2.94 12.15 -4.42
N SER A 229 -1.99 13.00 -4.05
CA SER A 229 -2.19 14.43 -3.88
C SER A 229 -2.37 15.16 -5.22
N LYS A 230 -2.94 16.35 -5.18
CA LYS A 230 -3.27 17.17 -6.36
C LYS A 230 -2.07 17.58 -7.24
N GLU A 231 -0.87 17.49 -6.70
CA GLU A 231 0.38 17.78 -7.41
C GLU A 231 0.70 16.75 -8.49
N TYR A 232 0.08 15.57 -8.39
CA TYR A 232 0.24 14.51 -9.39
C TYR A 232 -0.94 14.44 -10.34
N GLU A 233 -0.65 13.92 -11.53
CA GLU A 233 -1.61 13.47 -12.52
C GLU A 233 -1.36 11.99 -12.82
N ILE A 234 -2.42 11.19 -12.88
CA ILE A 234 -2.30 9.78 -13.26
C ILE A 234 -2.11 9.64 -14.77
N LYS A 235 -1.11 8.89 -15.20
CA LYS A 235 -0.82 8.61 -16.61
C LYS A 235 -1.26 7.22 -17.02
N SER A 236 -1.18 6.26 -16.12
CA SER A 236 -1.72 4.91 -16.34
C SER A 236 -2.01 4.21 -15.02
N LEU A 237 -3.01 3.33 -15.07
CA LEU A 237 -3.31 2.33 -14.06
C LEU A 237 -3.19 0.95 -14.70
N ASN A 238 -2.60 0.01 -13.99
CA ASN A 238 -2.55 -1.40 -14.36
C ASN A 238 -2.85 -2.26 -13.12
N ILE A 239 -3.71 -3.25 -13.27
CA ILE A 239 -3.90 -4.35 -12.33
C ILE A 239 -3.32 -5.59 -13.05
N ASP A 240 -2.25 -6.17 -12.51
CA ASP A 240 -1.57 -7.29 -13.18
C ASP A 240 -2.17 -8.63 -12.76
N ASP A 241 -2.97 -9.21 -13.61
CA ASP A 241 -3.71 -10.47 -13.40
C ASP A 241 -2.94 -11.71 -13.87
N ARG A 242 -1.68 -11.56 -14.27
CA ARG A 242 -0.89 -12.66 -14.85
C ARG A 242 -0.55 -13.73 -13.83
N LYS A 243 -0.61 -14.96 -14.29
CA LYS A 243 0.13 -16.06 -13.66
C LYS A 243 1.62 -15.97 -14.03
N ILE A 244 2.47 -16.25 -13.07
CA ILE A 244 3.91 -16.32 -13.26
C ILE A 244 4.37 -17.75 -12.91
N ASP A 245 5.08 -18.38 -13.84
CA ASP A 245 5.58 -19.76 -13.68
C ASP A 245 4.46 -20.74 -13.22
N GLY A 246 3.28 -20.59 -13.84
CA GLY A 246 2.11 -21.48 -13.64
C GLY A 246 1.24 -21.19 -12.42
N GLY A 247 1.56 -20.19 -11.58
CA GLY A 247 0.78 -19.84 -10.40
C GLY A 247 0.60 -18.33 -10.20
N TYR A 248 -0.32 -17.95 -9.34
CA TYR A 248 -0.47 -16.57 -8.94
C TYR A 248 0.59 -16.19 -7.87
N PRO A 249 1.13 -14.95 -7.92
CA PRO A 249 2.06 -14.47 -6.90
C PRO A 249 1.41 -14.32 -5.52
N SER A 250 0.15 -13.87 -5.47
CA SER A 250 -0.67 -13.67 -4.28
C SER A 250 -2.12 -14.03 -4.58
N ASP A 251 -3.00 -14.01 -3.60
CA ASP A 251 -4.45 -14.03 -3.75
C ASP A 251 -5.03 -12.63 -4.06
N HIS A 252 -4.16 -11.62 -4.10
CA HIS A 252 -4.43 -10.30 -4.64
C HIS A 252 -3.65 -10.06 -5.93
N TYR A 253 -4.20 -9.24 -6.82
CA TYR A 253 -3.47 -8.66 -7.94
C TYR A 253 -2.83 -7.34 -7.51
N PRO A 254 -1.56 -7.07 -7.86
CA PRO A 254 -0.96 -5.78 -7.58
C PRO A 254 -1.61 -4.67 -8.40
N VAL A 255 -1.75 -3.51 -7.78
CA VAL A 255 -2.22 -2.28 -8.43
C VAL A 255 -1.03 -1.38 -8.67
N ILE A 256 -0.81 -0.98 -9.93
CA ILE A 256 0.35 -0.20 -10.35
C ILE A 256 -0.11 1.09 -11.01
N CYS A 257 0.32 2.23 -10.47
CA CYS A 257 0.05 3.56 -11.05
C CYS A 257 1.32 4.21 -11.56
N LYS A 258 1.23 4.87 -12.73
CA LYS A 258 2.22 5.85 -13.15
C LYS A 258 1.65 7.24 -12.91
N LEU A 259 2.36 8.02 -12.11
CA LEU A 259 2.01 9.37 -11.73
C LEU A 259 3.04 10.35 -12.32
N GLU A 260 2.59 11.49 -12.83
CA GLU A 260 3.46 12.58 -13.27
C GLU A 260 3.21 13.81 -12.40
N LEU A 261 4.28 14.46 -11.94
CA LEU A 261 4.21 15.73 -11.22
C LEU A 261 3.84 16.83 -12.22
N LYS A 262 2.81 17.60 -11.89
CA LYS A 262 2.30 18.74 -12.71
C LYS A 262 3.25 19.90 -12.79
#